data_41e1f2309a005fa886caac02a9a17e83
#
_entry.id   41e1f2309a005fa886caac02a9a17e83
#
_cell.length_a   1.000
_cell.length_b   1.000
_cell.length_c   1.000
_cell.angle_alpha   90.00
_cell.angle_beta   90.00
_cell.angle_gamma   90.00
#
_symmetry.space_group_name_H-M   'P 1'
#
loop_
_entity.id
_entity.type
_entity.pdbx_description
1 polymer ?
#
loop_
_entity_poly.entity_id
_entity_poly.type
_entity_poly.pdbx_seq_one_letter_code
_entity_poly.pdbx_strand_id
1 'polypeptide(L)'
;EGAMAILHAQSDQLNDIAQLLKGDSHNLGEKVRAALERTRQLEKELQQLKEQAAAQESANLSSKAEEINGVKLLVSELTGVEPKMLRTMVDDLKNQLGSTIVVLATVADGKVSLIAGVSKDVTDRVKAGELVGMVAQQVGGKGGGRPDMAQAGGTDASALPAALASVKGWVSAKL
;
A
#
# COMPACT_ATOMS: atom_id res chain seq x y z
N GLU A 1 6.82 -49.61 29.06
CA GLU A 1 5.46 -49.06 28.83
C GLU A 1 5.51 -47.64 28.26
N GLY A 2 6.48 -46.79 28.64
CA GLY A 2 6.56 -45.40 28.14
C GLY A 2 6.86 -45.23 26.64
N ALA A 3 7.75 -46.10 26.07
CA ALA A 3 8.11 -45.99 24.65
C ALA A 3 6.99 -46.32 23.69
N MET A 4 6.10 -47.24 24.03
CA MET A 4 4.91 -47.58 23.23
C MET A 4 3.87 -46.47 23.24
N ALA A 5 3.68 -45.79 24.37
CA ALA A 5 2.78 -44.63 24.48
C ALA A 5 3.25 -43.46 23.61
N ILE A 6 4.56 -43.18 23.55
CA ILE A 6 5.17 -42.16 22.72
C ILE A 6 4.98 -42.48 21.23
N LEU A 7 5.19 -43.74 20.81
CA LEU A 7 5.00 -44.17 19.44
C LEU A 7 3.54 -44.06 18.99
N HIS A 8 2.57 -44.39 19.84
CA HIS A 8 1.14 -44.22 19.54
C HIS A 8 0.77 -42.73 19.40
N ALA A 9 1.24 -41.88 20.31
CA ALA A 9 0.97 -40.45 20.23
C ALA A 9 1.55 -39.81 18.95
N GLN A 10 2.74 -40.22 18.53
CA GLN A 10 3.34 -39.77 17.26
C GLN A 10 2.57 -40.27 16.04
N SER A 11 2.10 -41.53 16.07
CA SER A 11 1.29 -42.09 15.00
C SER A 11 -0.04 -41.36 14.86
N ASP A 12 -0.70 -41.05 15.98
CA ASP A 12 -1.96 -40.31 16.00
C ASP A 12 -1.79 -38.88 15.45
N GLN A 13 -0.74 -38.16 15.84
CA GLN A 13 -0.41 -36.86 15.28
C GLN A 13 -0.16 -36.88 13.76
N LEU A 14 0.56 -37.89 13.26
CA LEU A 14 0.78 -38.05 11.82
C LEU A 14 -0.53 -38.33 11.06
N ASN A 15 -1.41 -39.13 11.64
CA ASN A 15 -2.71 -39.41 11.06
C ASN A 15 -3.61 -38.18 11.04
N ASP A 16 -3.60 -37.37 12.10
CA ASP A 16 -4.35 -36.10 12.14
C ASP A 16 -3.87 -35.14 11.05
N ILE A 17 -2.56 -34.99 10.89
CA ILE A 17 -1.97 -34.16 9.83
C ILE A 17 -2.32 -34.71 8.44
N ALA A 18 -2.28 -36.05 8.25
CA ALA A 18 -2.66 -36.67 7.01
C ALA A 18 -4.13 -36.42 6.65
N GLN A 19 -5.04 -36.47 7.63
CA GLN A 19 -6.45 -36.14 7.43
C GLN A 19 -6.65 -34.66 7.02
N LEU A 20 -5.98 -33.71 7.67
CA LEU A 20 -6.02 -32.29 7.32
C LEU A 20 -5.58 -32.04 5.87
N LEU A 21 -4.59 -32.80 5.38
CA LEU A 21 -4.09 -32.72 4.01
C LEU A 21 -4.83 -33.64 3.02
N LYS A 22 -5.93 -34.30 3.45
CA LYS A 22 -6.70 -35.25 2.65
C LYS A 22 -5.79 -36.34 2.00
N GLY A 23 -4.83 -36.83 2.77
CA GLY A 23 -3.88 -37.85 2.38
C GLY A 23 -3.77 -38.98 3.39
N ASP A 24 -2.86 -39.90 3.17
CA ASP A 24 -2.46 -40.91 4.13
C ASP A 24 -1.04 -40.63 4.66
N SER A 25 -0.66 -41.32 5.72
CA SER A 25 0.66 -41.13 6.37
C SER A 25 1.86 -41.44 5.48
N HIS A 26 1.68 -42.22 4.38
CA HIS A 26 2.75 -42.61 3.50
C HIS A 26 3.15 -41.53 2.50
N ASN A 27 2.21 -40.61 2.13
CA ASN A 27 2.47 -39.52 1.18
C ASN A 27 2.42 -38.13 1.81
N LEU A 28 2.45 -38.05 3.14
CA LEU A 28 2.35 -36.83 3.90
C LEU A 28 3.38 -35.75 3.49
N GLY A 29 4.65 -36.17 3.31
CA GLY A 29 5.72 -35.26 2.90
C GLY A 29 5.49 -34.64 1.53
N GLU A 30 4.95 -35.40 0.57
CA GLU A 30 4.60 -34.87 -0.75
C GLU A 30 3.42 -33.92 -0.69
N LYS A 31 2.40 -34.24 0.10
CA LYS A 31 1.25 -33.39 0.33
C LYS A 31 1.61 -32.04 0.97
N VAL A 32 2.52 -32.06 1.97
CA VAL A 32 3.03 -30.83 2.58
C VAL A 32 3.79 -29.99 1.56
N ARG A 33 4.69 -30.59 0.76
CA ARG A 33 5.42 -29.88 -0.29
C ARG A 33 4.47 -29.26 -1.32
N ALA A 34 3.50 -30.04 -1.77
CA ALA A 34 2.50 -29.56 -2.73
C ALA A 34 1.67 -28.38 -2.15
N ALA A 35 1.29 -28.46 -0.87
CA ALA A 35 0.58 -27.36 -0.19
C ALA A 35 1.44 -26.11 -0.08
N LEU A 36 2.70 -26.24 0.30
CA LEU A 36 3.64 -25.11 0.37
C LEU A 36 3.90 -24.49 -1.01
N GLU A 37 4.08 -25.30 -2.05
CA GLU A 37 4.24 -24.82 -3.43
C GLU A 37 2.98 -24.09 -3.91
N ARG A 38 1.80 -24.65 -3.63
CA ARG A 38 0.53 -23.98 -3.94
C ARG A 38 0.38 -22.66 -3.22
N THR A 39 0.77 -22.59 -1.95
CA THR A 39 0.74 -21.34 -1.17
C THR A 39 1.64 -20.29 -1.81
N ARG A 40 2.88 -20.62 -2.14
CA ARG A 40 3.82 -19.71 -2.82
C ARG A 40 3.29 -19.23 -4.17
N GLN A 41 2.67 -20.14 -4.93
CA GLN A 41 2.07 -19.78 -6.21
C GLN A 41 0.91 -18.81 -6.03
N LEU A 42 0.01 -19.06 -5.07
CA LEU A 42 -1.12 -18.18 -4.76
C LEU A 42 -0.65 -16.81 -4.26
N GLU A 43 0.37 -16.77 -3.41
CA GLU A 43 0.97 -15.50 -2.96
C GLU A 43 1.54 -14.69 -4.14
N LYS A 44 2.20 -15.36 -5.09
CA LYS A 44 2.73 -14.72 -6.29
C LYS A 44 1.60 -14.20 -7.20
N GLU A 45 0.57 -15.01 -7.44
CA GLU A 45 -0.60 -14.61 -8.23
C GLU A 45 -1.33 -13.42 -7.58
N LEU A 46 -1.52 -13.46 -6.26
CA LEU A 46 -2.11 -12.36 -5.50
C LEU A 46 -1.30 -11.08 -5.63
N GLN A 47 0.03 -11.18 -5.53
CA GLN A 47 0.91 -10.02 -5.69
C GLN A 47 0.81 -9.43 -7.10
N GLN A 48 0.80 -10.25 -8.13
CA GLN A 48 0.63 -9.80 -9.52
C GLN A 48 -0.71 -9.12 -9.75
N LEU A 49 -1.81 -9.69 -9.21
CA LEU A 49 -3.13 -9.08 -9.31
C LEU A 49 -3.20 -7.72 -8.60
N LYS A 50 -2.57 -7.59 -7.44
CA LYS A 50 -2.48 -6.31 -6.72
C LYS A 50 -1.71 -5.26 -7.52
N GLU A 51 -0.59 -5.64 -8.16
CA GLU A 51 0.20 -4.75 -9.02
C GLU A 51 -0.59 -4.31 -10.26
N GLN A 52 -1.31 -5.22 -10.90
CA GLN A 52 -2.17 -4.89 -12.03
C GLN A 52 -3.32 -3.94 -11.63
N ALA A 53 -3.96 -4.20 -10.50
CA ALA A 53 -5.02 -3.33 -9.97
C ALA A 53 -4.48 -1.93 -9.65
N ALA A 54 -3.31 -1.82 -9.04
CA ALA A 54 -2.67 -0.54 -8.74
C ALA A 54 -2.29 0.22 -10.02
N ALA A 55 -1.76 -0.47 -11.04
CA ALA A 55 -1.44 0.14 -12.33
C ALA A 55 -2.70 0.67 -13.05
N GLN A 56 -3.78 -0.10 -13.03
CA GLN A 56 -5.07 0.32 -13.60
C GLN A 56 -5.64 1.53 -12.88
N GLU A 57 -5.56 1.54 -11.54
CA GLU A 57 -6.01 2.69 -10.72
C GLU A 57 -5.15 3.93 -10.99
N SER A 58 -3.83 3.79 -11.10
CA SER A 58 -2.94 4.90 -11.48
C SER A 58 -3.31 5.50 -12.84
N ALA A 59 -3.64 4.67 -13.83
CA ALA A 59 -4.08 5.15 -15.14
C ALA A 59 -5.41 5.93 -15.06
N ASN A 60 -6.36 5.45 -14.25
CA ASN A 60 -7.62 6.14 -14.00
C ASN A 60 -7.42 7.47 -13.27
N LEU A 61 -6.52 7.49 -12.29
CA LEU A 61 -6.21 8.69 -11.50
C LEU A 61 -5.52 9.77 -12.33
N SER A 62 -4.64 9.39 -13.26
CA SER A 62 -3.92 10.37 -14.10
C SER A 62 -4.86 11.28 -14.89
N SER A 63 -6.04 10.78 -15.27
CA SER A 63 -7.07 11.56 -15.97
C SER A 63 -7.79 12.57 -15.09
N LYS A 64 -7.69 12.46 -13.75
CA LYS A 64 -8.32 13.34 -12.77
C LYS A 64 -7.39 14.46 -12.30
N ALA A 65 -6.16 14.51 -12.81
CA ALA A 65 -5.21 15.55 -12.44
C ALA A 65 -5.69 16.93 -12.93
N GLU A 66 -5.66 17.93 -12.06
CA GLU A 66 -5.96 19.30 -12.38
C GLU A 66 -4.68 20.10 -12.66
N GLU A 67 -4.71 20.98 -13.63
CA GLU A 67 -3.55 21.84 -13.93
C GLU A 67 -3.63 23.16 -13.16
N ILE A 68 -2.57 23.51 -12.46
CA ILE A 68 -2.42 24.76 -11.72
C ILE A 68 -1.06 25.36 -12.10
N ASN A 69 -1.06 26.52 -12.75
CA ASN A 69 0.15 27.24 -13.16
C ASN A 69 1.18 26.37 -13.93
N GLY A 70 0.68 25.47 -14.80
CA GLY A 70 1.52 24.58 -15.59
C GLY A 70 2.01 23.32 -14.84
N VAL A 71 1.54 23.09 -13.61
CA VAL A 71 1.82 21.90 -12.80
C VAL A 71 0.54 21.11 -12.61
N LYS A 72 0.58 19.80 -12.84
CA LYS A 72 -0.56 18.92 -12.62
C LYS A 72 -0.65 18.52 -11.15
N LEU A 73 -1.76 18.83 -10.51
CA LEU A 73 -2.08 18.43 -9.15
C LEU A 73 -3.05 17.28 -9.15
N LEU A 74 -2.67 16.17 -8.51
CA LEU A 74 -3.54 15.04 -8.26
C LEU A 74 -3.64 14.79 -6.76
N VAL A 75 -4.86 14.81 -6.23
CA VAL A 75 -5.17 14.50 -4.84
C VAL A 75 -6.25 13.44 -4.81
N SER A 76 -6.00 12.31 -4.19
CA SER A 76 -6.99 11.23 -4.11
C SER A 76 -6.87 10.39 -2.85
N GLU A 77 -8.02 9.98 -2.33
CA GLU A 77 -8.13 8.92 -1.35
C GLU A 77 -8.41 7.60 -2.07
N LEU A 78 -7.69 6.55 -1.71
CA LEU A 78 -7.78 5.21 -2.28
C LEU A 78 -8.29 4.22 -1.24
N THR A 79 -9.27 3.43 -1.62
CA THR A 79 -9.84 2.40 -0.74
C THR A 79 -9.25 1.03 -1.08
N GLY A 80 -8.85 0.28 -0.06
CA GLY A 80 -8.36 -1.10 -0.24
C GLY A 80 -6.95 -1.21 -0.83
N VAL A 81 -6.21 -0.11 -0.95
CA VAL A 81 -4.81 -0.09 -1.41
C VAL A 81 -3.88 -0.17 -0.20
N GLU A 82 -2.93 -1.09 -0.23
CA GLU A 82 -1.93 -1.20 0.82
C GLU A 82 -0.99 0.01 0.83
N PRO A 83 -0.59 0.53 2.01
CA PRO A 83 0.26 1.72 2.10
C PRO A 83 1.57 1.64 1.31
N LYS A 84 2.17 0.44 1.21
CA LYS A 84 3.40 0.23 0.43
C LYS A 84 3.19 0.37 -1.08
N MET A 85 1.97 0.12 -1.57
CA MET A 85 1.63 0.28 -2.99
C MET A 85 1.49 1.75 -3.39
N LEU A 86 1.13 2.63 -2.46
CA LEU A 86 1.01 4.06 -2.70
C LEU A 86 2.29 4.66 -3.27
N ARG A 87 3.46 4.18 -2.82
CA ARG A 87 4.75 4.67 -3.30
C ARG A 87 4.96 4.37 -4.80
N THR A 88 4.69 3.14 -5.20
CA THR A 88 4.78 2.73 -6.61
C THR A 88 3.81 3.54 -7.47
N MET A 89 2.58 3.71 -7.00
CA MET A 89 1.58 4.50 -7.70
C MET A 89 1.99 5.96 -7.87
N VAL A 90 2.59 6.59 -6.85
CA VAL A 90 3.11 7.96 -6.93
C VAL A 90 4.24 8.07 -7.95
N ASP A 91 5.18 7.10 -7.96
CA ASP A 91 6.26 7.09 -8.93
C ASP A 91 5.73 6.92 -10.36
N ASP A 92 4.76 6.03 -10.58
CA ASP A 92 4.11 5.84 -11.88
C ASP A 92 3.36 7.10 -12.34
N LEU A 93 2.62 7.74 -11.45
CA LEU A 93 1.88 8.98 -11.74
C LEU A 93 2.83 10.14 -12.06
N LYS A 94 3.95 10.28 -11.35
CA LYS A 94 4.99 11.27 -11.67
C LYS A 94 5.56 11.06 -13.06
N ASN A 95 5.81 9.81 -13.45
CA ASN A 95 6.32 9.46 -14.77
C ASN A 95 5.29 9.74 -15.88
N GLN A 96 4.00 9.50 -15.62
CA GLN A 96 2.93 9.72 -16.60
C GLN A 96 2.57 11.20 -16.77
N LEU A 97 2.55 11.96 -15.67
CA LEU A 97 2.05 13.34 -15.66
C LEU A 97 3.12 14.39 -15.98
N GLY A 98 4.40 14.08 -15.79
CA GLY A 98 5.50 15.05 -15.98
C GLY A 98 5.62 16.02 -14.82
N SER A 99 5.51 17.33 -15.06
CA SER A 99 5.50 18.35 -14.00
C SER A 99 4.28 18.19 -13.12
N THR A 100 4.45 17.62 -11.92
CA THR A 100 3.31 17.20 -11.12
C THR A 100 3.55 17.20 -9.61
N ILE A 101 2.46 17.35 -8.89
CA ILE A 101 2.33 17.14 -7.45
C ILE A 101 1.24 16.10 -7.25
N VAL A 102 1.57 14.99 -6.61
CA VAL A 102 0.66 13.89 -6.31
C VAL A 102 0.52 13.72 -4.80
N VAL A 103 -0.70 13.67 -4.29
CA VAL A 103 -1.00 13.32 -2.90
C VAL A 103 -1.98 12.16 -2.91
N LEU A 104 -1.56 11.02 -2.40
CA LEU A 104 -2.42 9.85 -2.24
C LEU A 104 -2.56 9.51 -0.76
N ALA A 105 -3.75 9.09 -0.39
CA ALA A 105 -4.07 8.63 0.95
C ALA A 105 -4.81 7.30 0.91
N THR A 106 -4.63 6.48 1.93
CA THR A 106 -5.45 5.30 2.18
C THR A 106 -5.75 5.17 3.67
N VAL A 107 -6.87 4.55 3.97
CA VAL A 107 -7.26 4.23 5.35
C VAL A 107 -7.30 2.72 5.51
N ALA A 108 -6.55 2.19 6.47
CA ALA A 108 -6.54 0.78 6.84
C ALA A 108 -6.55 0.66 8.36
N ASP A 109 -7.45 -0.15 8.90
CA ASP A 109 -7.61 -0.38 10.34
C ASP A 109 -7.74 0.92 11.17
N GLY A 110 -8.45 1.92 10.62
CA GLY A 110 -8.65 3.23 11.25
C GLY A 110 -7.41 4.14 11.23
N LYS A 111 -6.32 3.73 10.60
CA LYS A 111 -5.10 4.51 10.44
C LYS A 111 -5.02 5.10 9.03
N VAL A 112 -4.69 6.37 8.96
CA VAL A 112 -4.45 7.08 7.71
C VAL A 112 -2.98 6.90 7.30
N SER A 113 -2.75 6.53 6.06
CA SER A 113 -1.43 6.55 5.43
C SER A 113 -1.45 7.52 4.28
N LEU A 114 -0.50 8.44 4.27
CA LEU A 114 -0.36 9.53 3.32
C LEU A 114 0.97 9.43 2.59
N ILE A 115 0.97 9.75 1.32
CA ILE A 115 2.19 9.93 0.54
C ILE A 115 2.04 11.14 -0.37
N ALA A 116 3.08 11.96 -0.44
CA ALA A 116 3.19 13.04 -1.41
C ALA A 116 4.41 12.82 -2.30
N GLY A 117 4.22 13.02 -3.59
CA GLY A 117 5.28 13.03 -4.59
C GLY A 117 5.28 14.33 -5.35
N VAL A 118 6.46 14.88 -5.58
CA VAL A 118 6.66 16.13 -6.34
C VAL A 118 7.70 15.85 -7.41
N SER A 119 7.42 16.25 -8.65
CA SER A 119 8.41 16.15 -9.73
C SER A 119 9.59 17.07 -9.48
N LYS A 120 10.79 16.68 -9.94
CA LYS A 120 12.05 17.36 -9.62
C LYS A 120 12.06 18.85 -9.99
N ASP A 121 11.43 19.19 -11.09
CA ASP A 121 11.28 20.56 -11.60
C ASP A 121 10.40 21.48 -10.74
N VAL A 122 9.57 20.88 -9.85
CA VAL A 122 8.65 21.59 -8.95
C VAL A 122 9.15 21.64 -7.51
N THR A 123 10.17 20.84 -7.14
CA THR A 123 10.67 20.74 -5.76
C THR A 123 11.25 22.03 -5.19
N ASP A 124 11.65 22.98 -6.03
CA ASP A 124 12.13 24.31 -5.59
C ASP A 124 10.99 25.19 -5.07
N ARG A 125 9.77 24.97 -5.54
CA ARG A 125 8.56 25.69 -5.13
C ARG A 125 7.74 24.96 -4.07
N VAL A 126 7.58 23.64 -4.25
CA VAL A 126 6.78 22.79 -3.38
C VAL A 126 7.59 21.57 -2.98
N LYS A 127 7.76 21.35 -1.67
CA LYS A 127 8.44 20.18 -1.12
C LYS A 127 7.43 19.16 -0.61
N ALA A 128 7.59 17.90 -1.00
CA ALA A 128 6.71 16.82 -0.58
C ALA A 128 6.65 16.67 0.95
N GLY A 129 7.78 16.89 1.66
CA GLY A 129 7.84 16.83 3.11
C GLY A 129 6.98 17.88 3.82
N GLU A 130 6.96 19.11 3.30
CA GLU A 130 6.11 20.18 3.83
C GLU A 130 4.63 19.91 3.55
N LEU A 131 4.34 19.47 2.33
CA LEU A 131 2.99 19.16 1.88
C LEU A 131 2.36 18.02 2.69
N VAL A 132 3.06 16.90 2.81
CA VAL A 132 2.56 15.74 3.58
C VAL A 132 2.46 16.06 5.07
N GLY A 133 3.38 16.87 5.60
CA GLY A 133 3.35 17.34 6.99
C GLY A 133 2.13 18.19 7.31
N MET A 134 1.76 19.09 6.41
CA MET A 134 0.56 19.94 6.54
C MET A 134 -0.73 19.09 6.55
N VAL A 135 -0.82 18.10 5.66
CA VAL A 135 -1.98 17.18 5.63
C VAL A 135 -2.00 16.30 6.87
N ALA A 136 -0.85 15.75 7.28
CA ALA A 136 -0.74 14.87 8.43
C ALA A 136 -1.17 15.54 9.76
N GLN A 137 -0.84 16.80 9.96
CA GLN A 137 -1.25 17.54 11.15
C GLN A 137 -2.78 17.60 11.29
N GLN A 138 -3.51 17.73 10.18
CA GLN A 138 -4.97 17.78 10.15
C GLN A 138 -5.62 16.44 10.48
N VAL A 139 -4.93 15.34 10.25
CA VAL A 139 -5.40 13.96 10.54
C VAL A 139 -4.77 13.38 11.82
N GLY A 140 -4.29 14.26 12.72
CA GLY A 140 -3.75 13.85 14.01
C GLY A 140 -2.44 13.04 13.90
N GLY A 141 -1.62 13.36 12.92
CA GLY A 141 -0.40 12.63 12.64
C GLY A 141 0.83 13.49 12.41
N LYS A 142 1.90 12.84 11.99
CA LYS A 142 3.17 13.47 11.64
C LYS A 142 3.74 12.79 10.40
N GLY A 143 4.52 13.52 9.65
CA GLY A 143 5.18 13.00 8.48
C GLY A 143 6.33 13.87 8.02
N GLY A 144 7.03 13.40 7.05
CA GLY A 144 8.15 14.07 6.43
C GLY A 144 8.88 13.17 5.44
N GLY A 145 9.94 13.66 4.87
CA GLY A 145 10.72 12.93 3.90
C GLY A 145 11.54 13.86 3.02
N ARG A 146 11.89 13.34 1.86
CA ARG A 146 12.66 14.09 0.86
C ARG A 146 11.78 15.13 0.14
N PRO A 147 12.39 16.14 -0.50
CA PRO A 147 11.63 17.14 -1.27
C PRO A 147 10.79 16.54 -2.41
N ASP A 148 11.27 15.45 -3.01
CA ASP A 148 10.62 14.77 -4.15
C ASP A 148 9.60 13.71 -3.75
N MET A 149 9.68 13.17 -2.52
CA MET A 149 8.78 12.16 -1.99
C MET A 149 8.80 12.11 -0.46
N ALA A 150 7.65 12.14 0.16
CA ALA A 150 7.49 12.08 1.59
C ALA A 150 6.25 11.29 2.00
N GLN A 151 6.30 10.70 3.18
CA GLN A 151 5.22 9.87 3.73
C GLN A 151 4.81 10.38 5.11
N ALA A 152 3.56 10.15 5.45
CA ALA A 152 3.02 10.46 6.76
C ALA A 152 1.96 9.44 7.17
N GLY A 153 1.66 9.43 8.45
CA GLY A 153 0.53 8.71 9.00
C GLY A 153 -0.33 9.62 9.87
N GLY A 154 -1.56 9.21 10.10
CA GLY A 154 -2.49 9.88 10.99
C GLY A 154 -3.44 8.88 11.63
N THR A 155 -4.18 9.33 12.64
CA THR A 155 -5.13 8.50 13.40
C THR A 155 -6.57 8.94 13.24
N ASP A 156 -6.80 10.10 12.63
CA ASP A 156 -8.14 10.65 12.39
C ASP A 156 -8.52 10.53 10.90
N ALA A 157 -9.11 9.41 10.55
CA ALA A 157 -9.63 9.17 9.21
C ALA A 157 -10.81 10.09 8.85
N SER A 158 -11.56 10.58 9.86
CA SER A 158 -12.72 11.44 9.62
C SER A 158 -12.34 12.84 9.11
N ALA A 159 -11.15 13.32 9.48
CA ALA A 159 -10.61 14.60 9.02
C ALA A 159 -9.94 14.52 7.63
N LEU A 160 -9.71 13.30 7.10
CA LEU A 160 -8.97 13.09 5.85
C LEU A 160 -9.58 13.84 4.63
N PRO A 161 -10.89 13.79 4.37
CA PRO A 161 -11.46 14.49 3.21
C PRO A 161 -11.21 16.00 3.25
N ALA A 162 -11.36 16.62 4.42
CA ALA A 162 -11.11 18.06 4.61
C ALA A 162 -9.61 18.38 4.46
N ALA A 163 -8.73 17.52 5.00
CA ALA A 163 -7.30 17.67 4.88
C ALA A 163 -6.83 17.58 3.41
N LEU A 164 -7.36 16.66 2.64
CA LEU A 164 -7.07 16.53 1.20
C LEU A 164 -7.61 17.73 0.41
N ALA A 165 -8.80 18.24 0.74
CA ALA A 165 -9.37 19.43 0.09
C ALA A 165 -8.50 20.68 0.31
N SER A 166 -7.81 20.80 1.44
CA SER A 166 -6.92 21.93 1.74
C SER A 166 -5.64 21.96 0.88
N VAL A 167 -5.24 20.81 0.29
CA VAL A 167 -4.03 20.69 -0.52
C VAL A 167 -4.05 21.64 -1.71
N LYS A 168 -5.17 21.72 -2.42
CA LYS A 168 -5.30 22.59 -3.61
C LYS A 168 -5.00 24.04 -3.29
N GLY A 169 -5.59 24.59 -2.23
CA GLY A 169 -5.35 25.97 -1.79
C GLY A 169 -3.90 26.20 -1.37
N TRP A 170 -3.34 25.27 -0.63
CA TRP A 170 -1.95 25.36 -0.16
C TRP A 170 -0.94 25.31 -1.31
N VAL A 171 -1.14 24.42 -2.30
CA VAL A 171 -0.30 24.30 -3.49
C VAL A 171 -0.43 25.54 -4.37
N SER A 172 -1.66 26.02 -4.61
CA SER A 172 -1.89 27.22 -5.42
C SER A 172 -1.24 28.48 -4.87
N ALA A 173 -1.06 28.56 -3.54
CA ALA A 173 -0.37 29.68 -2.90
C ALA A 173 1.17 29.62 -3.06
N LYS A 174 1.73 28.44 -3.42
CA LYS A 174 3.18 28.23 -3.58
C LYS A 174 3.64 28.15 -5.03
N LEU A 175 2.74 27.92 -5.97
CA LEU A 175 3.00 27.90 -7.42
C LEU A 175 2.86 29.26 -8.08
#